data_5f3d358e1a5e76f1ed5a688da9f9575f
#
_entry.id   5f3d358e1a5e76f1ed5a688da9f9575f
#
_cell.length_a   1.000
_cell.length_b   1.000
_cell.length_c   1.000
_cell.angle_alpha   90.00
_cell.angle_beta   90.00
_cell.angle_gamma   90.00
#
_symmetry.space_group_name_H-M   'P 1'
#
loop_
_entity.id
_entity.type
_entity.pdbx_description
1 polymer ?
#
loop_
_entity_poly.entity_id
_entity_poly.type
_entity_poly.pdbx_seq_one_letter_code
_entity_poly.pdbx_strand_id
1 'polypeptide(L)'
;MRTAVDLSRVASGPLNRSLSRRGFLGALGLAGAGVAIVACSDGDSGSGSSGSGSTDTSNRILFGDDEITATENARYHSGKTVEATIAAVMANFTVDGKTVMATGYTDGTNPAALPTGPQVRASYGDEVKVRHVNTLDSETVIHWHGIHIRNDMDGAPPLTGEAAAAGATLDYNFIVDHPGTYWYHSHSGLQADEAMLGALIVEDPDDPYAADADHVIILDDWVCGRDKMPSDILGALNPALAGHAASGSAHAHHSGGATASGAASSSAAAVPQVPEAAKKLVAGPFAESTELGGMVQHIAYPTHLINGRSTADAEALSGKSGKVRLRIINAAGETPYRFAVVGKTMTVIETDGYAASQVEASSIIIGMAQRIDVLIDLDDEAVPFVAVPEGTGRPSQAGTFVAATVKSDGAADLPASALAGAADAPELKKTPLQDKDFSAADSAKLEKKSPDRSYKLELIQSDDAYVWGIAGEDVGKITMKTGERISIEMTNSTDMWHPMHLHGHTFSVPDFGGLRRDTLIIHPKETLTFEFDADNPGGWMFHCHNAYHLDAGMTTNFYYER
;
A
#
# COMPACT_ATOMS: atom_id res chain seq x y z
N MET A 1 -26.92 -29.60 47.93
CA MET A 1 -27.10 -28.14 47.99
C MET A 1 -26.01 -27.52 47.14
N ARG A 2 -26.29 -27.17 45.92
CA ARG A 2 -25.40 -26.41 45.05
C ARG A 2 -26.15 -25.13 44.70
N THR A 3 -25.63 -24.02 45.18
CA THR A 3 -26.13 -22.67 44.88
C THR A 3 -25.67 -22.26 43.50
N ALA A 4 -26.61 -22.05 42.60
CA ALA A 4 -26.40 -21.44 41.30
C ALA A 4 -26.22 -19.93 41.51
N VAL A 5 -25.16 -19.38 40.94
CA VAL A 5 -24.93 -17.94 40.85
C VAL A 5 -25.59 -17.44 39.56
N ASP A 6 -26.53 -16.54 39.72
CA ASP A 6 -27.27 -15.88 38.63
C ASP A 6 -26.39 -14.78 38.00
N LEU A 7 -26.00 -14.97 36.73
CA LEU A 7 -25.20 -14.03 35.91
C LEU A 7 -26.06 -13.18 34.96
N SER A 8 -27.20 -12.71 35.41
CA SER A 8 -28.10 -11.89 34.59
C SER A 8 -28.04 -10.38 34.90
N ARG A 9 -26.86 -9.78 35.07
CA ARG A 9 -26.70 -8.32 35.08
C ARG A 9 -25.28 -7.90 34.67
N VAL A 10 -24.96 -8.05 33.40
CA VAL A 10 -23.95 -7.20 32.79
C VAL A 10 -24.68 -6.41 31.71
N ALA A 11 -24.82 -5.13 31.93
CA ALA A 11 -25.43 -4.20 30.99
C ALA A 11 -24.55 -4.05 29.77
N SER A 12 -24.97 -4.63 28.67
CA SER A 12 -24.46 -4.36 27.33
C SER A 12 -24.96 -2.97 26.93
N GLY A 13 -24.12 -1.95 27.09
CA GLY A 13 -24.29 -0.68 26.41
C GLY A 13 -23.70 -0.79 25.02
N PRO A 14 -24.41 -0.48 23.93
CA PRO A 14 -23.84 -0.44 22.62
C PRO A 14 -23.00 0.83 22.47
N LEU A 15 -21.69 0.70 22.38
CA LEU A 15 -20.80 1.75 21.89
C LEU A 15 -20.78 1.73 20.35
N ASN A 16 -21.92 1.86 19.74
CA ASN A 16 -22.04 2.21 18.33
C ASN A 16 -22.15 3.74 18.26
N ARG A 17 -21.02 4.44 18.24
CA ARG A 17 -20.98 5.86 17.91
C ARG A 17 -20.69 5.99 16.41
N SER A 18 -21.71 5.81 15.59
CA SER A 18 -21.69 6.31 14.23
C SER A 18 -21.63 7.84 14.30
N LEU A 19 -20.66 8.43 13.62
CA LEU A 19 -20.55 9.87 13.52
C LEU A 19 -21.50 10.35 12.42
N SER A 20 -22.44 11.25 12.75
CA SER A 20 -23.26 11.90 11.74
C SER A 20 -22.36 12.72 10.78
N ARG A 21 -22.81 12.95 9.55
CA ARG A 21 -22.10 13.72 8.53
C ARG A 21 -21.49 15.03 9.05
N ARG A 22 -22.18 15.72 9.98
CA ARG A 22 -21.65 16.92 10.63
C ARG A 22 -20.51 16.64 11.62
N GLY A 23 -20.58 15.55 12.35
CA GLY A 23 -19.51 15.14 13.27
C GLY A 23 -18.28 14.62 12.52
N PHE A 24 -18.49 13.88 11.45
CA PHE A 24 -17.41 13.38 10.59
C PHE A 24 -16.66 14.53 9.90
N LEU A 25 -17.38 15.47 9.28
CA LEU A 25 -16.76 16.65 8.66
C LEU A 25 -16.08 17.56 9.69
N GLY A 26 -16.57 17.59 10.93
CA GLY A 26 -15.92 18.29 12.04
C GLY A 26 -14.61 17.65 12.46
N ALA A 27 -14.53 16.32 12.45
CA ALA A 27 -13.30 15.57 12.77
C ALA A 27 -12.23 15.74 11.67
N LEU A 28 -12.64 15.72 10.39
CA LEU A 28 -11.75 16.00 9.25
C LEU A 28 -11.30 17.47 9.22
N GLY A 29 -12.16 18.41 9.62
CA GLY A 29 -11.83 19.85 9.69
C GLY A 29 -10.74 20.19 10.70
N LEU A 30 -10.51 19.32 11.72
CA LEU A 30 -9.42 19.48 12.68
C LEU A 30 -8.09 18.90 12.18
N ALA A 31 -8.12 17.95 11.23
CA ALA A 31 -6.93 17.38 10.62
C ALA A 31 -6.30 18.27 9.52
N GLY A 32 -7.09 19.24 8.99
CA GLY A 32 -6.69 20.13 7.89
C GLY A 32 -5.94 21.40 8.30
N ALA A 33 -5.27 21.46 9.43
CA ALA A 33 -4.47 22.60 9.84
C ALA A 33 -3.12 22.64 9.08
N GLY A 34 -3.15 23.21 7.97
CA GLY A 34 -2.31 23.96 7.08
C GLY A 34 -0.79 23.85 7.13
N VAL A 35 -0.19 23.49 6.02
CA VAL A 35 1.11 24.04 5.64
C VAL A 35 0.85 25.33 4.85
N ALA A 36 0.95 26.48 5.48
CA ALA A 36 1.01 27.76 4.80
C ALA A 36 2.47 28.03 4.42
N ILE A 37 2.78 27.99 3.14
CA ILE A 37 4.05 28.53 2.63
C ILE A 37 3.95 30.04 2.79
N VAL A 38 4.74 30.60 3.71
CA VAL A 38 4.91 32.04 3.87
C VAL A 38 5.99 32.49 2.90
N ALA A 39 5.56 33.10 1.80
CA ALA A 39 6.45 33.96 1.04
C ALA A 39 6.70 35.25 1.85
N CYS A 40 7.94 35.54 2.17
CA CYS A 40 8.33 36.75 2.87
C CYS A 40 8.01 37.99 2.03
N SER A 41 7.15 38.86 2.54
CA SER A 41 7.16 40.28 2.19
C SER A 41 6.94 41.07 3.47
N ASP A 42 7.90 41.93 3.78
CA ASP A 42 7.92 42.87 4.92
C ASP A 42 6.73 43.85 4.89
N GLY A 43 6.13 44.09 6.05
CA GLY A 43 5.12 45.12 6.19
C GLY A 43 4.33 45.08 7.50
N ASP A 44 4.69 45.94 8.36
CA ASP A 44 4.37 46.31 9.73
C ASP A 44 2.89 46.48 10.16
N SER A 45 2.68 46.16 11.45
CA SER A 45 1.70 46.66 12.43
C SER A 45 0.20 46.32 12.38
N GLY A 46 -0.26 45.71 13.52
CA GLY A 46 -1.66 45.85 13.96
C GLY A 46 -2.19 44.69 14.85
N SER A 47 -2.23 44.93 16.14
CA SER A 47 -2.73 44.07 17.22
C SER A 47 -4.20 43.63 17.05
N GLY A 48 -4.48 42.33 17.27
CA GLY A 48 -5.83 41.80 17.43
C GLY A 48 -5.80 40.33 17.84
N SER A 49 -5.89 40.07 19.16
CA SER A 49 -5.97 38.73 19.75
C SER A 49 -7.28 38.03 19.40
N SER A 50 -7.20 36.93 18.68
CA SER A 50 -8.19 35.86 18.72
C SER A 50 -7.45 34.53 18.58
N GLY A 51 -7.46 33.72 19.65
CA GLY A 51 -6.71 32.49 19.74
C GLY A 51 -7.25 31.40 18.79
N SER A 52 -6.62 31.26 17.66
CA SER A 52 -6.56 30.02 16.90
C SER A 52 -5.21 29.40 17.22
N GLY A 53 -5.18 28.22 17.81
CA GLY A 53 -3.93 27.50 18.04
C GLY A 53 -3.23 27.21 16.72
N SER A 54 -2.32 28.09 16.31
CA SER A 54 -1.40 27.80 15.22
C SER A 54 -0.41 26.77 15.76
N THR A 55 -0.42 25.56 15.23
CA THR A 55 0.69 24.63 15.43
C THR A 55 1.91 25.30 14.82
N ASP A 56 2.89 25.62 15.66
CA ASP A 56 4.17 26.17 15.22
C ASP A 56 4.88 25.10 14.39
N THR A 57 4.90 25.28 13.05
CA THR A 57 5.55 24.38 12.11
C THR A 57 7.01 24.73 11.86
N SER A 58 7.51 25.82 12.47
CA SER A 58 8.87 26.34 12.24
C SER A 58 9.98 25.37 12.71
N ASN A 59 9.65 24.39 13.55
CA ASN A 59 10.57 23.40 14.09
C ASN A 59 10.53 22.04 13.36
N ARG A 60 9.69 21.88 12.33
CA ARG A 60 9.59 20.62 11.58
C ARG A 60 10.76 20.47 10.61
N ILE A 61 11.23 19.24 10.45
CA ILE A 61 12.16 18.87 9.38
C ILE A 61 11.32 18.53 8.15
N LEU A 62 11.56 19.23 7.04
CA LEU A 62 10.83 19.12 5.79
C LEU A 62 11.79 18.72 4.65
N PHE A 63 11.25 18.30 3.51
CA PHE A 63 12.06 17.97 2.36
C PHE A 63 13.00 19.13 1.97
N GLY A 64 14.24 18.81 1.63
CA GLY A 64 15.29 19.78 1.34
C GLY A 64 16.10 20.26 2.55
N ASP A 65 15.74 19.89 3.78
CA ASP A 65 16.51 20.22 4.98
C ASP A 65 17.80 19.40 5.09
N ASP A 66 18.83 19.99 5.69
CA ASP A 66 20.18 19.41 5.80
C ASP A 66 20.21 18.07 6.57
N GLU A 67 19.30 17.89 7.54
CA GLU A 67 19.18 16.68 8.34
C GLU A 67 18.90 15.44 7.47
N ILE A 68 18.09 15.58 6.41
CA ILE A 68 17.78 14.50 5.46
C ILE A 68 19.04 14.08 4.70
N THR A 69 19.79 15.07 4.19
CA THR A 69 21.05 14.82 3.48
C THR A 69 22.12 14.24 4.41
N ALA A 70 22.18 14.69 5.67
CA ALA A 70 23.12 14.16 6.65
C ALA A 70 22.83 12.69 6.98
N THR A 71 21.57 12.33 7.14
CA THR A 71 21.13 10.93 7.38
C THR A 71 21.50 10.05 6.20
N GLU A 72 21.21 10.48 4.96
CA GLU A 72 21.56 9.72 3.74
C GLU A 72 23.08 9.49 3.64
N ASN A 73 23.88 10.50 3.89
CA ASN A 73 25.34 10.40 3.84
C ASN A 73 25.93 9.49 4.93
N ALA A 74 25.18 9.24 6.01
CA ALA A 74 25.61 8.35 7.10
C ALA A 74 25.32 6.87 6.82
N ARG A 75 24.49 6.55 5.81
CA ARG A 75 24.19 5.17 5.41
C ARG A 75 25.43 4.45 4.89
N TYR A 76 25.41 3.14 4.88
CA TYR A 76 26.48 2.36 4.27
C TYR A 76 26.42 2.48 2.74
N HIS A 77 27.58 2.75 2.12
CA HIS A 77 27.74 2.85 0.68
C HIS A 77 28.63 1.71 0.16
N SER A 78 28.11 0.87 -0.71
CA SER A 78 28.90 -0.18 -1.38
C SER A 78 29.88 0.40 -2.42
N GLY A 79 29.64 1.62 -2.88
CA GLY A 79 30.37 2.29 -3.96
C GLY A 79 29.92 1.87 -5.35
N LYS A 80 28.85 1.08 -5.47
CA LYS A 80 28.24 0.71 -6.75
C LYS A 80 27.00 1.56 -7.01
N THR A 81 26.66 1.73 -8.29
CA THR A 81 25.45 2.44 -8.72
C THR A 81 24.64 1.53 -9.65
N VAL A 82 23.34 1.48 -9.42
CA VAL A 82 22.35 0.85 -10.28
C VAL A 82 21.55 1.96 -10.97
N GLU A 83 21.57 1.98 -12.29
CA GLU A 83 20.85 2.96 -13.09
C GLU A 83 19.66 2.30 -13.78
N ALA A 84 18.49 2.94 -13.75
CA ALA A 84 17.29 2.50 -14.46
C ALA A 84 16.52 3.69 -15.04
N THR A 85 15.69 3.41 -16.04
CA THR A 85 14.69 4.35 -16.54
C THR A 85 13.31 3.74 -16.29
N ILE A 86 12.41 4.54 -15.72
CA ILE A 86 11.00 4.18 -15.57
C ILE A 86 10.19 5.28 -16.25
N ALA A 87 9.58 4.93 -17.38
CA ALA A 87 8.75 5.84 -18.15
C ALA A 87 7.26 5.59 -17.83
N ALA A 88 6.56 6.65 -17.41
CA ALA A 88 5.10 6.65 -17.33
C ALA A 88 4.52 6.91 -18.72
N VAL A 89 3.73 5.99 -19.21
CA VAL A 89 3.21 6.00 -20.60
C VAL A 89 1.72 5.65 -20.61
N MET A 90 1.00 6.18 -21.61
CA MET A 90 -0.29 5.63 -22.03
C MET A 90 -0.01 4.54 -23.07
N ALA A 91 -0.30 3.29 -22.77
CA ALA A 91 0.04 2.14 -23.60
C ALA A 91 -1.14 1.20 -23.83
N ASN A 92 -0.99 0.33 -24.81
CA ASN A 92 -1.91 -0.78 -25.05
C ASN A 92 -1.35 -2.04 -24.39
N PHE A 93 -2.01 -2.50 -23.35
CA PHE A 93 -1.70 -3.76 -22.68
C PHE A 93 -2.57 -4.89 -23.27
N THR A 94 -2.02 -6.08 -23.41
CA THR A 94 -2.80 -7.24 -23.84
C THR A 94 -2.93 -8.22 -22.69
N VAL A 95 -4.18 -8.45 -22.25
CA VAL A 95 -4.53 -9.38 -21.17
C VAL A 95 -5.70 -10.24 -21.65
N ASP A 96 -5.62 -11.57 -21.53
CA ASP A 96 -6.59 -12.53 -22.05
C ASP A 96 -6.92 -12.31 -23.54
N GLY A 97 -5.92 -11.98 -24.35
CA GLY A 97 -6.09 -11.68 -25.77
C GLY A 97 -6.87 -10.39 -26.07
N LYS A 98 -7.20 -9.59 -25.05
CA LYS A 98 -7.88 -8.30 -25.19
C LYS A 98 -6.89 -7.18 -25.03
N THR A 99 -6.91 -6.22 -25.96
CA THR A 99 -6.09 -5.01 -25.85
C THR A 99 -6.85 -3.93 -25.10
N VAL A 100 -6.25 -3.44 -24.01
CA VAL A 100 -6.76 -2.38 -23.14
C VAL A 100 -5.76 -1.25 -23.09
N MET A 101 -6.23 -0.03 -23.29
CA MET A 101 -5.42 1.18 -23.17
C MET A 101 -5.50 1.68 -21.72
N ALA A 102 -4.36 1.81 -21.07
CA ALA A 102 -4.22 2.30 -19.69
C ALA A 102 -2.88 3.01 -19.51
N THR A 103 -2.71 3.71 -18.39
CA THR A 103 -1.39 4.17 -17.96
C THR A 103 -0.59 3.01 -17.40
N GLY A 104 0.74 3.10 -17.49
CA GLY A 104 1.63 2.09 -16.94
C GLY A 104 3.08 2.52 -16.96
N TYR A 105 3.93 1.75 -16.29
CA TYR A 105 5.36 1.95 -16.31
C TYR A 105 6.06 1.03 -17.32
N THR A 106 7.06 1.56 -18.02
CA THR A 106 7.94 0.81 -18.93
C THR A 106 9.40 1.21 -18.72
N ASP A 107 10.32 0.47 -19.29
CA ASP A 107 11.76 0.81 -19.33
C ASP A 107 12.11 1.92 -20.37
N GLY A 108 11.09 2.49 -21.00
CA GLY A 108 11.24 3.50 -22.04
C GLY A 108 11.57 2.94 -23.45
N THR A 109 11.80 1.62 -23.59
CA THR A 109 12.20 1.01 -24.86
C THR A 109 11.09 0.19 -25.52
N ASN A 110 10.14 -0.32 -24.75
CA ASN A 110 9.06 -1.18 -25.24
C ASN A 110 7.68 -0.69 -24.79
N PRO A 111 6.89 -0.06 -25.67
CA PRO A 111 5.54 0.40 -25.35
C PRO A 111 4.48 -0.72 -25.30
N ALA A 112 4.83 -1.96 -25.69
CA ALA A 112 3.91 -3.11 -25.67
C ALA A 112 4.09 -3.94 -24.40
N ALA A 113 4.29 -3.29 -23.28
CA ALA A 113 4.59 -3.93 -22.01
C ALA A 113 3.38 -4.66 -21.40
N LEU A 114 3.69 -5.52 -20.45
CA LEU A 114 2.73 -6.05 -19.50
C LEU A 114 2.26 -4.93 -18.57
N PRO A 115 1.07 -5.04 -17.95
CA PRO A 115 0.63 -4.12 -16.91
C PRO A 115 1.43 -4.33 -15.60
N THR A 116 2.74 -4.15 -15.71
CA THR A 116 3.71 -4.11 -14.60
C THR A 116 4.99 -3.47 -15.13
N GLY A 117 5.60 -2.60 -14.35
CA GLY A 117 6.83 -1.88 -14.69
C GLY A 117 8.08 -2.77 -14.62
N PRO A 118 9.24 -2.23 -15.04
CA PRO A 118 10.50 -2.94 -14.99
C PRO A 118 10.91 -3.26 -13.54
N GLN A 119 11.44 -4.47 -13.33
CA GLN A 119 12.03 -4.81 -12.05
C GLN A 119 13.37 -4.10 -11.86
N VAL A 120 13.55 -3.42 -10.72
CA VAL A 120 14.83 -2.84 -10.29
C VAL A 120 15.47 -3.81 -9.29
N ARG A 121 16.74 -4.18 -9.51
CA ARG A 121 17.52 -5.00 -8.58
C ARG A 121 18.80 -4.26 -8.19
N ALA A 122 19.06 -4.20 -6.89
CA ALA A 122 20.26 -3.61 -6.31
C ALA A 122 20.74 -4.51 -5.15
N SER A 123 21.92 -4.29 -4.63
CA SER A 123 22.43 -4.94 -3.42
C SER A 123 22.52 -3.93 -2.28
N TYR A 124 22.47 -4.41 -1.05
CA TYR A 124 22.64 -3.59 0.15
C TYR A 124 23.80 -2.60 0.02
N GLY A 125 23.50 -1.32 0.23
CA GLY A 125 24.44 -0.22 0.14
C GLY A 125 24.68 0.34 -1.27
N ASP A 126 24.06 -0.19 -2.30
CA ASP A 126 24.15 0.38 -3.65
C ASP A 126 23.39 1.71 -3.74
N GLU A 127 23.89 2.60 -4.57
CA GLU A 127 23.20 3.83 -4.95
C GLU A 127 22.26 3.52 -6.13
N VAL A 128 20.96 3.73 -5.94
CA VAL A 128 19.95 3.56 -7.00
C VAL A 128 19.65 4.90 -7.64
N LYS A 129 19.84 5.00 -8.94
CA LYS A 129 19.51 6.16 -9.77
C LYS A 129 18.43 5.80 -10.77
N VAL A 130 17.26 6.40 -10.61
CA VAL A 130 16.15 6.17 -11.52
C VAL A 130 15.75 7.46 -12.21
N ARG A 131 15.80 7.42 -13.53
CA ARG A 131 15.24 8.48 -14.36
C ARG A 131 13.78 8.19 -14.63
N HIS A 132 12.88 8.94 -13.98
CA HIS A 132 11.45 8.86 -14.22
C HIS A 132 11.04 9.83 -15.31
N VAL A 133 10.55 9.31 -16.44
CA VAL A 133 10.12 10.09 -17.59
C VAL A 133 8.60 10.08 -17.66
N ASN A 134 7.96 11.21 -17.38
CA ASN A 134 6.51 11.34 -17.50
C ASN A 134 6.13 11.71 -18.94
N THR A 135 5.50 10.81 -19.68
CA THR A 135 4.94 11.08 -21.03
C THR A 135 3.42 11.23 -21.02
N LEU A 136 2.80 11.23 -19.83
CA LEU A 136 1.35 11.43 -19.67
C LEU A 136 1.00 12.92 -19.84
N ASP A 137 -0.28 13.19 -20.01
CA ASP A 137 -0.85 14.53 -20.02
C ASP A 137 -1.23 15.05 -18.61
N SER A 138 -1.00 14.24 -17.58
CA SER A 138 -1.17 14.53 -16.16
C SER A 138 0.15 14.42 -15.42
N GLU A 139 0.20 14.93 -14.19
CA GLU A 139 1.33 14.72 -13.30
C GLU A 139 1.40 13.27 -12.82
N THR A 140 2.60 12.83 -12.45
CA THR A 140 2.84 11.51 -11.84
C THR A 140 4.10 11.52 -10.99
N VAL A 141 4.22 10.54 -10.09
CA VAL A 141 5.35 10.38 -9.18
C VAL A 141 5.57 8.90 -8.92
N ILE A 142 6.77 8.49 -8.55
CA ILE A 142 7.05 7.14 -8.06
C ILE A 142 7.24 7.20 -6.54
N HIS A 143 6.41 6.49 -5.80
CA HIS A 143 6.66 6.15 -4.41
C HIS A 143 7.40 4.81 -4.33
N TRP A 144 8.45 4.76 -3.50
CA TRP A 144 9.28 3.58 -3.27
C TRP A 144 8.82 2.90 -1.99
N HIS A 145 7.89 1.97 -2.11
CA HIS A 145 7.16 1.41 -1.01
C HIS A 145 8.01 0.49 -0.13
N GLY A 146 7.99 0.79 1.15
CA GLY A 146 8.52 -0.05 2.23
C GLY A 146 10.02 0.08 2.48
N ILE A 147 10.77 0.71 1.58
CA ILE A 147 12.19 0.94 1.80
C ILE A 147 12.43 2.15 2.72
N HIS A 148 13.44 2.07 3.57
CA HIS A 148 13.92 3.15 4.41
C HIS A 148 14.67 4.18 3.54
N ILE A 149 13.92 4.97 2.78
CA ILE A 149 14.42 5.91 1.77
C ILE A 149 14.65 7.30 2.39
N ARG A 150 15.56 8.09 1.83
CA ARG A 150 15.65 9.52 2.17
C ARG A 150 14.34 10.23 1.82
N ASN A 151 13.90 11.14 2.68
CA ASN A 151 12.56 11.74 2.61
C ASN A 151 12.24 12.42 1.27
N ASP A 152 13.18 13.20 0.72
CA ASP A 152 13.00 13.94 -0.52
C ASP A 152 12.98 13.07 -1.80
N MET A 153 13.11 11.74 -1.67
CA MET A 153 12.98 10.76 -2.74
C MET A 153 11.82 9.79 -2.54
N ASP A 154 11.01 9.96 -1.49
CA ASP A 154 9.91 9.07 -1.15
C ASP A 154 8.75 9.08 -2.18
N GLY A 155 8.52 10.21 -2.83
CA GLY A 155 7.49 10.32 -3.87
C GLY A 155 6.05 10.48 -3.35
N ALA A 156 5.86 11.19 -2.24
CA ALA A 156 4.55 11.53 -1.67
C ALA A 156 4.32 13.06 -1.65
N PRO A 157 4.09 13.73 -2.80
CA PRO A 157 3.90 15.18 -2.84
C PRO A 157 2.59 15.60 -2.14
N PRO A 158 2.53 16.83 -1.60
CA PRO A 158 3.61 17.83 -1.51
C PRO A 158 4.54 17.62 -0.31
N LEU A 159 4.40 16.52 0.45
CA LEU A 159 5.07 16.29 1.72
C LEU A 159 6.57 16.02 1.54
N THR A 160 6.95 15.31 0.48
CA THR A 160 8.32 14.83 0.24
C THR A 160 8.92 15.38 -1.07
N GLY A 161 8.30 16.38 -1.68
CA GLY A 161 8.73 16.99 -2.93
C GLY A 161 7.60 17.30 -3.87
N GLU A 162 7.89 17.39 -5.15
CA GLU A 162 6.94 17.68 -6.21
C GLU A 162 6.77 16.49 -7.16
N ALA A 163 5.59 16.34 -7.77
CA ALA A 163 5.36 15.38 -8.83
C ALA A 163 5.99 15.83 -10.15
N ALA A 164 6.33 14.88 -11.03
CA ALA A 164 6.72 15.17 -12.39
C ALA A 164 5.50 15.67 -13.18
N ALA A 165 5.50 16.94 -13.58
CA ALA A 165 4.47 17.50 -14.43
C ALA A 165 4.37 16.78 -15.78
N ALA A 166 3.27 16.97 -16.51
CA ALA A 166 3.08 16.42 -17.86
C ALA A 166 4.29 16.72 -18.76
N GLY A 167 4.88 15.69 -19.34
CA GLY A 167 6.06 15.76 -20.21
C GLY A 167 7.39 16.04 -19.49
N ALA A 168 7.41 16.10 -18.17
CA ALA A 168 8.64 16.36 -17.39
C ALA A 168 9.40 15.08 -17.05
N THR A 169 10.59 15.25 -16.48
CA THR A 169 11.43 14.17 -15.94
C THR A 169 11.73 14.49 -14.48
N LEU A 170 11.70 13.47 -13.63
CA LEU A 170 12.10 13.52 -12.23
C LEU A 170 13.17 12.46 -11.99
N ASP A 171 14.32 12.85 -11.43
CA ASP A 171 15.40 11.94 -11.15
C ASP A 171 15.39 11.56 -9.66
N TYR A 172 15.38 10.26 -9.36
CA TYR A 172 15.53 9.70 -8.01
C TYR A 172 16.97 9.27 -7.79
N ASN A 173 17.49 9.50 -6.60
CA ASN A 173 18.83 9.09 -6.19
C ASN A 173 18.86 8.80 -4.69
N PHE A 174 19.03 7.54 -4.30
CA PHE A 174 19.02 7.11 -2.91
C PHE A 174 19.87 5.85 -2.71
N ILE A 175 20.28 5.63 -1.46
CA ILE A 175 20.98 4.42 -1.03
C ILE A 175 19.95 3.39 -0.56
N VAL A 176 20.09 2.14 -1.02
CA VAL A 176 19.31 1.03 -0.49
C VAL A 176 20.01 0.45 0.74
N ASP A 177 19.52 0.80 1.92
CA ASP A 177 20.19 0.56 3.21
C ASP A 177 19.66 -0.65 3.98
N HIS A 178 18.76 -1.43 3.39
CA HIS A 178 18.27 -2.69 3.96
C HIS A 178 17.92 -3.69 2.86
N PRO A 179 18.41 -4.96 2.94
CA PRO A 179 18.01 -6.01 2.01
C PRO A 179 16.53 -6.35 2.16
N GLY A 180 15.91 -6.87 1.10
CA GLY A 180 14.53 -7.35 1.17
C GLY A 180 13.75 -7.22 -0.12
N THR A 181 12.46 -7.54 -0.02
CA THR A 181 11.48 -7.44 -1.10
C THR A 181 10.68 -6.17 -0.92
N TYR A 182 10.83 -5.25 -1.86
CA TYR A 182 10.17 -3.96 -1.95
C TYR A 182 9.50 -3.81 -3.30
N TRP A 183 8.75 -2.72 -3.47
CA TRP A 183 8.11 -2.40 -4.74
C TRP A 183 8.00 -0.90 -4.92
N TYR A 184 7.52 -0.46 -6.07
CA TYR A 184 7.28 0.93 -6.34
C TYR A 184 5.96 1.10 -7.10
N HIS A 185 5.29 2.22 -6.90
CA HIS A 185 4.04 2.52 -7.59
C HIS A 185 3.81 4.02 -7.70
N SER A 186 2.86 4.43 -8.55
CA SER A 186 2.44 5.83 -8.57
C SER A 186 1.71 6.19 -7.28
N HIS A 187 2.00 7.38 -6.77
CA HIS A 187 1.27 7.99 -5.66
C HIS A 187 0.44 9.19 -6.11
N SER A 188 0.08 9.25 -7.40
CA SER A 188 -0.78 10.29 -8.00
C SER A 188 -2.16 9.71 -8.26
N GLY A 189 -3.13 10.02 -7.38
CA GLY A 189 -4.49 9.49 -7.45
C GLY A 189 -4.52 7.96 -7.54
N LEU A 190 -5.34 7.42 -8.43
CA LEU A 190 -5.51 5.98 -8.62
C LEU A 190 -4.63 5.39 -9.75
N GLN A 191 -3.55 6.06 -10.17
CA GLN A 191 -2.69 5.58 -11.25
C GLN A 191 -2.04 4.21 -10.93
N ALA A 192 -1.79 3.90 -9.66
CA ALA A 192 -1.29 2.60 -9.25
C ALA A 192 -2.23 1.46 -9.68
N ASP A 193 -3.55 1.65 -9.53
CA ASP A 193 -4.60 0.69 -9.91
C ASP A 193 -4.80 0.56 -11.44
N GLU A 194 -4.07 1.36 -12.24
CA GLU A 194 -4.07 1.19 -13.71
C GLU A 194 -2.99 0.21 -14.18
N ALA A 195 -1.76 0.35 -13.82
CA ALA A 195 -0.59 -0.54 -14.03
C ALA A 195 0.73 0.19 -13.69
N MET A 196 0.68 1.28 -12.92
CA MET A 196 1.87 2.05 -12.60
C MET A 196 2.52 1.52 -11.32
N LEU A 197 3.06 0.32 -11.41
CA LEU A 197 3.70 -0.41 -10.33
C LEU A 197 4.86 -1.30 -10.84
N GLY A 198 5.76 -1.72 -9.95
CA GLY A 198 6.85 -2.65 -10.27
C GLY A 198 7.66 -3.04 -9.04
N ALA A 199 8.50 -4.06 -9.14
CA ALA A 199 9.30 -4.56 -8.02
C ALA A 199 10.63 -3.82 -7.87
N LEU A 200 11.03 -3.58 -6.61
CA LEU A 200 12.38 -3.23 -6.20
C LEU A 200 12.91 -4.33 -5.28
N ILE A 201 13.97 -5.01 -5.67
CA ILE A 201 14.60 -6.07 -4.89
C ILE A 201 15.97 -5.60 -4.45
N VAL A 202 16.21 -5.63 -3.15
CA VAL A 202 17.52 -5.36 -2.56
C VAL A 202 18.11 -6.66 -2.07
N GLU A 203 19.19 -7.09 -2.70
CA GLU A 203 19.85 -8.35 -2.39
C GLU A 203 20.74 -8.21 -1.15
N ASP A 204 20.70 -9.23 -0.31
CA ASP A 204 21.63 -9.40 0.81
C ASP A 204 22.85 -10.19 0.32
N PRO A 205 24.06 -9.60 0.32
CA PRO A 205 25.28 -10.35 0.00
C PRO A 205 25.55 -11.54 0.94
N ASP A 206 25.00 -11.46 2.15
CA ASP A 206 25.17 -12.46 3.20
C ASP A 206 23.85 -13.21 3.51
N ASP A 207 22.97 -13.37 2.51
CA ASP A 207 21.63 -13.95 2.67
C ASP A 207 21.67 -15.29 3.40
N PRO A 208 21.09 -15.39 4.62
CA PRO A 208 21.07 -16.62 5.38
C PRO A 208 20.15 -17.70 4.77
N TYR A 209 19.29 -17.31 3.83
CA TYR A 209 18.29 -18.15 3.17
C TYR A 209 18.67 -18.50 1.73
N ALA A 210 19.98 -18.62 1.44
CA ALA A 210 20.48 -18.90 0.09
C ALA A 210 19.60 -19.94 -0.63
N ALA A 211 18.97 -19.52 -1.72
CA ALA A 211 18.11 -20.34 -2.55
C ALA A 211 18.79 -20.72 -3.86
N ASP A 212 18.43 -21.87 -4.43
CA ASP A 212 18.91 -22.31 -5.74
C ASP A 212 18.26 -21.54 -6.89
N ALA A 213 17.04 -21.00 -6.65
CA ALA A 213 16.32 -20.09 -7.53
C ALA A 213 15.55 -19.04 -6.71
N ASP A 214 15.39 -17.85 -7.27
CA ASP A 214 14.72 -16.70 -6.66
C ASP A 214 13.77 -16.06 -7.67
N HIS A 215 12.48 -15.99 -7.35
CA HIS A 215 11.44 -15.48 -8.23
C HIS A 215 10.59 -14.42 -7.55
N VAL A 216 10.30 -13.34 -8.29
CA VAL A 216 9.38 -12.28 -7.87
C VAL A 216 7.99 -12.57 -8.41
N ILE A 217 6.99 -12.47 -7.55
CA ILE A 217 5.58 -12.66 -7.85
C ILE A 217 4.84 -11.38 -7.44
N ILE A 218 4.39 -10.60 -8.41
CA ILE A 218 3.53 -9.44 -8.20
C ILE A 218 2.09 -9.89 -8.44
N LEU A 219 1.27 -9.83 -7.40
CA LEU A 219 -0.17 -10.07 -7.46
C LEU A 219 -0.86 -8.72 -7.66
N ASP A 220 -1.82 -8.67 -8.58
CA ASP A 220 -2.53 -7.44 -8.90
C ASP A 220 -3.99 -7.73 -9.28
N ASP A 221 -4.87 -6.77 -9.04
CA ASP A 221 -6.25 -6.74 -9.51
C ASP A 221 -6.41 -5.66 -10.57
N TRP A 222 -7.16 -5.91 -11.63
CA TRP A 222 -7.16 -5.01 -12.77
C TRP A 222 -8.53 -4.82 -13.39
N VAL A 223 -8.91 -3.56 -13.59
CA VAL A 223 -10.23 -3.19 -14.13
C VAL A 223 -10.17 -2.39 -15.42
N CYS A 224 -9.01 -1.97 -15.86
CA CYS A 224 -8.84 -0.95 -16.89
C CYS A 224 -9.66 -1.18 -18.17
N GLY A 225 -10.10 -0.08 -18.75
CA GLY A 225 -10.90 0.03 -19.95
C GLY A 225 -11.58 1.38 -20.01
N ARG A 226 -11.90 1.87 -21.20
CA ARG A 226 -12.43 3.23 -21.42
C ARG A 226 -13.71 3.58 -20.64
N ASP A 227 -14.45 2.59 -20.19
CA ASP A 227 -15.76 2.73 -19.54
C ASP A 227 -15.74 2.30 -18.07
N LYS A 228 -14.55 2.05 -17.51
CA LYS A 228 -14.36 1.60 -16.14
C LYS A 228 -12.94 1.88 -15.62
N MET A 229 -12.43 3.08 -15.88
CA MET A 229 -11.18 3.53 -15.28
C MET A 229 -11.31 3.60 -13.76
N PRO A 230 -10.23 3.46 -12.99
CA PRO A 230 -10.25 3.60 -11.52
C PRO A 230 -10.94 4.88 -11.04
N SER A 231 -10.75 6.00 -11.73
CA SER A 231 -11.46 7.26 -11.46
C SER A 231 -12.99 7.18 -11.65
N ASP A 232 -13.46 6.39 -12.62
CA ASP A 232 -14.90 6.16 -12.82
C ASP A 232 -15.48 5.30 -11.69
N ILE A 233 -14.70 4.34 -11.19
CA ILE A 233 -15.06 3.47 -10.07
C ILE A 233 -15.17 4.28 -8.79
N LEU A 234 -14.19 5.15 -8.51
CA LEU A 234 -14.27 6.08 -7.38
C LEU A 234 -15.52 6.96 -7.45
N GLY A 235 -15.83 7.49 -8.64
CA GLY A 235 -17.05 8.24 -8.88
C GLY A 235 -18.33 7.42 -8.70
N ALA A 236 -18.28 6.09 -8.93
CA ALA A 236 -19.40 5.17 -8.67
C ALA A 236 -19.57 4.90 -7.17
N LEU A 237 -18.47 4.79 -6.42
CA LEU A 237 -18.47 4.64 -4.96
C LEU A 237 -18.94 5.93 -4.27
N ASN A 238 -18.44 7.06 -4.72
CA ASN A 238 -18.81 8.37 -4.20
C ASN A 238 -18.92 9.41 -5.33
N PRO A 239 -20.16 9.77 -5.75
CA PRO A 239 -20.38 10.75 -6.82
C PRO A 239 -19.77 12.14 -6.57
N ALA A 240 -19.50 12.50 -5.30
CA ALA A 240 -18.83 13.76 -4.97
C ALA A 240 -17.34 13.75 -5.34
N LEU A 241 -16.76 12.57 -5.52
CA LEU A 241 -15.36 12.38 -5.92
C LEU A 241 -15.21 12.10 -7.44
N ALA A 242 -16.33 12.09 -8.19
CA ALA A 242 -16.29 11.89 -9.64
C ALA A 242 -15.42 12.96 -10.33
N GLY A 243 -14.39 12.54 -11.06
CA GLY A 243 -13.46 13.41 -11.76
C GLY A 243 -12.26 13.93 -10.93
N HIS A 244 -12.20 13.69 -9.62
CA HIS A 244 -11.05 14.10 -8.81
C HIS A 244 -9.78 13.33 -9.14
N ALA A 245 -9.87 12.02 -9.29
CA ALA A 245 -8.72 11.16 -9.59
C ALA A 245 -8.11 11.38 -11.00
N ALA A 246 -8.85 12.02 -11.93
CA ALA A 246 -8.35 12.31 -13.28
C ALA A 246 -7.42 13.52 -13.34
N SER A 247 -7.31 14.32 -12.27
CA SER A 247 -6.55 15.58 -12.26
C SER A 247 -5.15 15.46 -11.60
N GLY A 248 -4.74 14.29 -11.14
CA GLY A 248 -3.42 14.11 -10.46
C GLY A 248 -3.30 14.83 -9.11
N SER A 249 -4.24 15.69 -8.75
CA SER A 249 -4.19 16.54 -7.56
C SER A 249 -5.11 16.07 -6.42
N ALA A 250 -5.29 14.75 -6.25
CA ALA A 250 -6.20 14.17 -5.25
C ALA A 250 -5.82 14.47 -3.79
N HIS A 251 -4.64 14.98 -3.53
CA HIS A 251 -4.20 15.40 -2.19
C HIS A 251 -4.33 16.90 -1.93
N ALA A 252 -5.11 17.63 -2.75
CA ALA A 252 -5.44 19.02 -2.45
C ALA A 252 -6.32 19.06 -1.20
N HIS A 253 -5.69 19.32 -0.06
CA HIS A 253 -6.31 19.53 1.23
C HIS A 253 -7.51 20.50 1.10
N HIS A 254 -8.69 20.05 1.49
CA HIS A 254 -9.80 20.94 1.77
C HIS A 254 -9.46 21.83 2.99
N SER A 255 -8.64 22.85 2.78
CA SER A 255 -8.54 23.97 3.70
C SER A 255 -9.75 24.87 3.48
N GLY A 256 -10.71 24.80 4.39
CA GLY A 256 -11.87 25.67 4.40
C GLY A 256 -11.50 27.13 4.51
N GLY A 257 -12.19 27.95 3.72
CA GLY A 257 -12.36 29.37 3.96
C GLY A 257 -11.59 30.30 3.04
N ALA A 258 -12.06 30.46 1.81
CA ALA A 258 -11.83 31.68 1.04
C ALA A 258 -13.17 32.25 0.60
N THR A 259 -13.56 33.38 1.19
CA THR A 259 -14.59 34.26 0.62
C THR A 259 -14.03 34.92 -0.63
N ALA A 260 -14.29 34.34 -1.78
CA ALA A 260 -14.02 34.99 -3.07
C ALA A 260 -15.27 35.78 -3.52
N SER A 261 -15.22 37.08 -3.35
CA SER A 261 -16.07 38.02 -4.09
C SER A 261 -15.41 38.29 -5.43
N GLY A 262 -15.83 37.58 -6.45
CA GLY A 262 -15.43 37.81 -7.83
C GLY A 262 -16.44 37.15 -8.76
N ALA A 263 -17.31 37.94 -9.41
CA ALA A 263 -18.27 37.42 -10.36
C ALA A 263 -17.56 36.85 -11.58
N ALA A 264 -17.47 35.52 -11.64
CA ALA A 264 -17.15 34.78 -12.86
C ALA A 264 -18.44 34.07 -13.32
N SER A 265 -18.81 34.24 -14.56
CA SER A 265 -19.95 33.61 -15.21
C SER A 265 -19.86 32.08 -15.10
N SER A 266 -20.72 31.49 -14.29
CA SER A 266 -20.84 30.04 -14.14
C SER A 266 -21.55 29.45 -15.34
N SER A 267 -20.81 28.93 -16.31
CA SER A 267 -21.29 27.76 -17.02
C SER A 267 -21.12 26.58 -16.02
N ALA A 268 -22.22 26.06 -15.49
CA ALA A 268 -22.21 24.87 -14.69
C ALA A 268 -21.59 23.73 -15.55
N ALA A 269 -20.34 23.35 -15.27
CA ALA A 269 -19.75 22.16 -15.87
C ALA A 269 -20.65 20.99 -15.45
N ALA A 270 -21.15 20.24 -16.44
CA ALA A 270 -21.96 19.06 -16.17
C ALA A 270 -21.11 18.10 -15.31
N VAL A 271 -21.68 17.63 -14.19
CA VAL A 271 -21.04 16.57 -13.37
C VAL A 271 -20.75 15.41 -14.30
N PRO A 272 -19.50 14.89 -14.34
CA PRO A 272 -19.17 13.76 -15.20
C PRO A 272 -20.13 12.59 -14.93
N GLN A 273 -20.70 12.04 -16.01
CA GLN A 273 -21.60 10.90 -15.88
C GLN A 273 -20.77 9.64 -15.64
N VAL A 274 -20.96 9.01 -14.49
CA VAL A 274 -20.30 7.75 -14.16
C VAL A 274 -20.80 6.64 -15.08
N PRO A 275 -19.93 5.92 -15.81
CA PRO A 275 -20.31 4.83 -16.72
C PRO A 275 -21.05 3.70 -16.01
N GLU A 276 -22.01 3.08 -16.67
CA GLU A 276 -22.76 1.93 -16.13
C GLU A 276 -21.87 0.71 -15.88
N ALA A 277 -20.77 0.56 -16.62
CA ALA A 277 -19.78 -0.49 -16.40
C ALA A 277 -19.10 -0.34 -15.04
N ALA A 278 -18.68 0.88 -14.67
CA ALA A 278 -18.09 1.16 -13.36
C ALA A 278 -19.10 0.95 -12.21
N LYS A 279 -20.34 1.40 -12.38
CA LYS A 279 -21.42 1.17 -11.39
C LYS A 279 -21.67 -0.32 -11.10
N LYS A 280 -21.56 -1.19 -12.13
CA LYS A 280 -21.72 -2.63 -11.95
C LYS A 280 -20.61 -3.25 -11.10
N LEU A 281 -19.41 -2.72 -11.13
CA LEU A 281 -18.29 -3.25 -10.34
C LEU A 281 -18.47 -2.98 -8.84
N VAL A 282 -19.18 -1.91 -8.48
CA VAL A 282 -19.44 -1.52 -7.08
C VAL A 282 -20.84 -1.90 -6.60
N ALA A 283 -21.65 -2.58 -7.44
CA ALA A 283 -22.96 -3.06 -7.04
C ALA A 283 -22.82 -4.32 -6.17
N GLY A 284 -23.26 -4.24 -4.91
CA GLY A 284 -23.24 -5.37 -3.98
C GLY A 284 -23.95 -6.65 -4.49
N PRO A 285 -23.95 -7.75 -3.76
CA PRO A 285 -23.40 -7.92 -2.41
C PRO A 285 -21.88 -7.91 -2.41
N PHE A 286 -21.32 -7.39 -1.32
CA PHE A 286 -19.87 -7.35 -1.13
C PHE A 286 -19.35 -8.70 -0.65
N ALA A 287 -18.08 -8.99 -0.96
CA ALA A 287 -17.41 -10.18 -0.45
C ALA A 287 -17.17 -10.05 1.06
N GLU A 288 -17.30 -11.17 1.78
CA GLU A 288 -17.06 -11.27 3.21
C GLU A 288 -16.04 -12.36 3.49
N SER A 289 -15.20 -12.16 4.50
CA SER A 289 -14.25 -13.14 5.02
C SER A 289 -14.31 -13.21 6.53
N THR A 290 -14.40 -14.43 7.06
CA THR A 290 -14.24 -14.69 8.49
C THR A 290 -12.81 -14.44 8.95
N GLU A 291 -11.84 -14.63 8.08
CA GLU A 291 -10.42 -14.45 8.36
C GLU A 291 -10.04 -12.98 8.49
N LEU A 292 -10.70 -12.09 7.72
CA LEU A 292 -10.51 -10.64 7.77
C LEU A 292 -11.59 -9.92 8.60
N GLY A 293 -12.51 -10.69 9.21
CA GLY A 293 -13.46 -10.18 10.21
C GLY A 293 -14.68 -9.46 9.66
N GLY A 294 -14.99 -9.57 8.37
CA GLY A 294 -16.17 -8.92 7.78
C GLY A 294 -16.06 -8.67 6.29
N MET A 295 -16.53 -7.51 5.85
CA MET A 295 -16.49 -7.09 4.46
C MET A 295 -15.03 -6.95 3.98
N VAL A 296 -14.73 -7.47 2.79
CA VAL A 296 -13.38 -7.58 2.25
C VAL A 296 -13.07 -6.48 1.27
N GLN A 297 -14.00 -6.16 0.37
CA GLN A 297 -13.80 -5.23 -0.73
C GLN A 297 -15.12 -4.70 -1.27
N HIS A 298 -15.08 -3.52 -1.92
CA HIS A 298 -16.23 -2.85 -2.53
C HIS A 298 -16.29 -3.05 -4.04
N ILE A 299 -15.20 -3.51 -4.66
CA ILE A 299 -15.05 -3.61 -6.10
C ILE A 299 -14.98 -5.08 -6.51
N ALA A 300 -15.75 -5.46 -7.51
CA ALA A 300 -15.68 -6.76 -8.16
C ALA A 300 -14.69 -6.72 -9.32
N TYR A 301 -13.42 -6.87 -9.05
CA TYR A 301 -12.40 -6.89 -10.09
C TYR A 301 -12.61 -8.06 -11.06
N PRO A 302 -12.67 -7.80 -12.37
CA PRO A 302 -12.91 -8.83 -13.36
C PRO A 302 -11.66 -9.64 -13.73
N THR A 303 -10.48 -9.14 -13.37
CA THR A 303 -9.21 -9.71 -13.81
C THR A 303 -8.21 -9.65 -12.64
N HIS A 304 -7.50 -10.76 -12.44
CA HIS A 304 -6.39 -10.86 -11.48
C HIS A 304 -5.14 -11.29 -12.23
N LEU A 305 -4.00 -10.74 -11.85
CA LEU A 305 -2.73 -10.86 -12.57
C LEU A 305 -1.61 -11.38 -11.66
N ILE A 306 -0.71 -12.15 -12.27
CA ILE A 306 0.61 -12.47 -11.74
C ILE A 306 1.64 -11.91 -12.72
N ASN A 307 2.48 -10.99 -12.24
CA ASN A 307 3.49 -10.33 -13.09
C ASN A 307 2.89 -9.74 -14.37
N GLY A 308 1.72 -9.12 -14.25
CA GLY A 308 0.98 -8.52 -15.36
C GLY A 308 0.31 -9.51 -16.32
N ARG A 309 0.19 -10.79 -15.97
CA ARG A 309 -0.40 -11.84 -16.79
C ARG A 309 -1.57 -12.52 -16.09
N SER A 310 -2.61 -12.83 -16.84
CA SER A 310 -3.70 -13.69 -16.38
C SER A 310 -3.27 -15.17 -16.39
N THR A 311 -4.09 -16.03 -15.82
CA THR A 311 -3.87 -17.50 -15.86
C THR A 311 -3.73 -18.04 -17.29
N ALA A 312 -4.46 -17.46 -18.24
CA ALA A 312 -4.43 -17.93 -19.64
C ALA A 312 -3.11 -17.59 -20.34
N ASP A 313 -2.48 -16.49 -19.95
CA ASP A 313 -1.23 -15.96 -20.53
C ASP A 313 -0.03 -16.18 -19.61
N ALA A 314 -0.18 -16.94 -18.51
CA ALA A 314 0.83 -17.11 -17.47
C ALA A 314 2.11 -17.75 -18.01
N GLU A 315 3.25 -17.15 -17.69
CA GLU A 315 4.57 -17.72 -17.94
C GLU A 315 5.06 -18.52 -16.73
N ALA A 316 5.77 -19.62 -17.01
CA ALA A 316 6.37 -20.40 -15.94
C ALA A 316 7.62 -19.70 -15.39
N LEU A 317 7.73 -19.63 -14.06
CA LEU A 317 8.93 -19.22 -13.36
C LEU A 317 9.89 -20.42 -13.32
N SER A 318 10.95 -20.37 -14.11
CA SER A 318 11.90 -21.49 -14.27
C SER A 318 13.23 -21.20 -13.57
N GLY A 319 13.80 -22.22 -12.93
CA GLY A 319 15.08 -22.11 -12.24
C GLY A 319 15.63 -23.48 -11.84
N LYS A 320 16.72 -23.52 -11.09
CA LYS A 320 17.29 -24.77 -10.59
C LYS A 320 16.32 -25.46 -9.62
N SER A 321 16.34 -26.79 -9.62
CA SER A 321 15.71 -27.57 -8.55
C SER A 321 16.46 -27.37 -7.22
N GLY A 322 15.77 -27.62 -6.11
CA GLY A 322 16.26 -27.42 -4.75
C GLY A 322 15.40 -26.45 -3.97
N LYS A 323 16.03 -25.58 -3.18
CA LYS A 323 15.31 -24.51 -2.48
C LYS A 323 14.98 -23.37 -3.43
N VAL A 324 13.71 -23.02 -3.53
CA VAL A 324 13.24 -21.90 -4.35
C VAL A 324 12.63 -20.84 -3.43
N ARG A 325 13.12 -19.60 -3.56
CA ARG A 325 12.54 -18.42 -2.90
C ARG A 325 11.48 -17.81 -3.81
N LEU A 326 10.30 -17.62 -3.26
CA LEU A 326 9.23 -16.86 -3.90
C LEU A 326 9.04 -15.56 -3.12
N ARG A 327 9.27 -14.44 -3.78
CA ARG A 327 9.08 -13.08 -3.25
C ARG A 327 7.71 -12.59 -3.70
N ILE A 328 6.74 -12.63 -2.79
CA ILE A 328 5.35 -12.35 -3.10
C ILE A 328 5.03 -10.92 -2.69
N ILE A 329 4.58 -10.12 -3.64
CA ILE A 329 4.17 -8.72 -3.46
C ILE A 329 2.69 -8.64 -3.81
N ASN A 330 1.84 -8.16 -2.89
CA ASN A 330 0.48 -7.82 -3.25
C ASN A 330 0.40 -6.34 -3.62
N ALA A 331 0.35 -6.04 -4.90
CA ALA A 331 0.27 -4.69 -5.46
C ALA A 331 -1.16 -4.28 -5.85
N ALA A 332 -2.18 -5.08 -5.48
CA ALA A 332 -3.58 -4.83 -5.78
C ALA A 332 -4.10 -3.52 -5.19
N GLY A 333 -5.05 -2.89 -5.88
CA GLY A 333 -5.72 -1.68 -5.43
C GLY A 333 -6.66 -1.91 -4.25
N GLU A 334 -7.37 -3.07 -4.23
CA GLU A 334 -8.32 -3.39 -3.15
C GLU A 334 -8.36 -4.88 -2.75
N THR A 335 -7.77 -5.78 -3.53
CA THR A 335 -7.94 -7.24 -3.32
C THR A 335 -6.89 -7.83 -2.38
N PRO A 336 -7.27 -8.37 -1.21
CA PRO A 336 -6.42 -9.29 -0.44
C PRO A 336 -6.45 -10.67 -1.09
N TYR A 337 -5.31 -11.35 -1.14
CA TYR A 337 -5.21 -12.67 -1.75
C TYR A 337 -4.92 -13.76 -0.73
N ARG A 338 -5.55 -14.92 -0.91
CA ARG A 338 -5.11 -16.19 -0.33
C ARG A 338 -4.17 -16.85 -1.33
N PHE A 339 -2.91 -16.98 -0.95
CA PHE A 339 -1.85 -17.55 -1.79
C PHE A 339 -1.48 -18.95 -1.34
N ALA A 340 -1.22 -19.85 -2.29
CA ALA A 340 -0.72 -21.20 -2.03
C ALA A 340 0.14 -21.73 -3.20
N VAL A 341 1.05 -22.66 -2.89
CA VAL A 341 1.77 -23.48 -3.88
C VAL A 341 1.19 -24.89 -3.80
N VAL A 342 0.60 -25.37 -4.88
CA VAL A 342 -0.15 -26.62 -4.90
C VAL A 342 0.76 -27.81 -4.66
N GLY A 343 0.44 -28.63 -3.66
CA GLY A 343 1.21 -29.81 -3.28
C GLY A 343 2.49 -29.52 -2.50
N LYS A 344 2.75 -28.25 -2.13
CA LYS A 344 3.93 -27.85 -1.38
C LYS A 344 3.57 -27.20 -0.04
N THR A 345 4.48 -27.34 0.91
CA THR A 345 4.50 -26.50 2.13
C THR A 345 5.43 -25.32 1.88
N MET A 346 4.99 -24.14 2.22
CA MET A 346 5.77 -22.91 2.16
C MET A 346 6.41 -22.66 3.54
N THR A 347 7.68 -22.29 3.60
CA THR A 347 8.30 -21.78 4.81
C THR A 347 8.43 -20.27 4.70
N VAL A 348 7.69 -19.52 5.50
CA VAL A 348 7.80 -18.05 5.56
C VAL A 348 9.14 -17.69 6.18
N ILE A 349 9.88 -16.78 5.54
CA ILE A 349 11.22 -16.34 5.96
C ILE A 349 11.33 -14.85 6.18
N GLU A 350 10.56 -14.03 5.45
CA GLU A 350 10.53 -12.58 5.59
C GLU A 350 9.12 -12.02 5.45
N THR A 351 8.90 -10.89 6.10
CA THR A 351 7.69 -10.06 6.01
C THR A 351 8.11 -8.61 5.81
N ASP A 352 7.61 -7.94 4.76
CA ASP A 352 7.92 -6.56 4.41
C ASP A 352 9.43 -6.24 4.42
N GLY A 353 10.24 -7.19 3.87
CA GLY A 353 11.69 -7.05 3.75
C GLY A 353 12.49 -7.39 5.02
N TYR A 354 11.86 -7.80 6.10
CA TYR A 354 12.53 -8.15 7.36
C TYR A 354 12.38 -9.63 7.71
N ALA A 355 13.44 -10.21 8.25
CA ALA A 355 13.48 -11.63 8.62
C ALA A 355 12.40 -11.97 9.65
N ALA A 356 11.59 -12.98 9.34
CA ALA A 356 10.59 -13.55 10.24
C ALA A 356 11.10 -14.85 10.88
N SER A 357 10.58 -15.17 12.05
CA SER A 357 10.73 -16.52 12.60
C SER A 357 10.08 -17.51 11.65
N GLN A 358 10.83 -18.51 11.20
CA GLN A 358 10.36 -19.46 10.20
C GLN A 358 9.10 -20.19 10.69
N VAL A 359 8.06 -20.19 9.86
CA VAL A 359 6.81 -20.90 10.09
C VAL A 359 6.34 -21.57 8.80
N GLU A 360 5.86 -22.79 8.90
CA GLU A 360 5.29 -23.52 7.78
C GLU A 360 3.85 -23.11 7.50
N ALA A 361 3.53 -22.86 6.23
CA ALA A 361 2.23 -22.46 5.76
C ALA A 361 1.75 -23.36 4.62
N SER A 362 0.48 -23.73 4.64
CA SER A 362 -0.20 -24.32 3.48
C SER A 362 -0.77 -23.24 2.57
N SER A 363 -1.30 -22.16 3.16
CA SER A 363 -1.74 -20.95 2.49
C SER A 363 -1.55 -19.74 3.38
N ILE A 364 -1.47 -18.56 2.77
CA ILE A 364 -1.20 -17.28 3.44
C ILE A 364 -2.20 -16.25 2.91
N ILE A 365 -2.78 -15.42 3.79
CA ILE A 365 -3.46 -14.20 3.37
C ILE A 365 -2.43 -13.08 3.33
N ILE A 366 -2.42 -12.38 2.20
CA ILE A 366 -1.55 -11.22 1.97
C ILE A 366 -2.42 -10.03 1.57
N GLY A 367 -2.41 -8.98 2.40
CA GLY A 367 -3.13 -7.73 2.15
C GLY A 367 -2.40 -6.84 1.14
N MET A 368 -3.07 -5.81 0.64
CA MET A 368 -2.47 -4.84 -0.25
C MET A 368 -1.21 -4.23 0.36
N ALA A 369 -0.20 -4.06 -0.44
CA ALA A 369 1.14 -3.55 -0.13
C ALA A 369 2.04 -4.47 0.71
N GLN A 370 1.52 -5.51 1.32
CA GLN A 370 2.33 -6.48 2.06
C GLN A 370 3.24 -7.28 1.12
N ARG A 371 4.41 -7.67 1.65
CA ARG A 371 5.33 -8.60 1.01
C ARG A 371 5.59 -9.75 1.96
N ILE A 372 5.64 -10.94 1.38
CA ILE A 372 5.97 -12.17 2.12
C ILE A 372 6.92 -13.00 1.26
N ASP A 373 8.08 -13.33 1.79
CA ASP A 373 9.01 -14.22 1.14
C ASP A 373 8.92 -15.61 1.74
N VAL A 374 8.80 -16.61 0.87
CA VAL A 374 8.70 -18.00 1.28
C VAL A 374 9.73 -18.86 0.57
N LEU A 375 10.17 -19.92 1.24
CA LEU A 375 10.93 -21.02 0.63
C LEU A 375 10.00 -22.20 0.36
N ILE A 376 10.20 -22.85 -0.77
CA ILE A 376 9.66 -24.15 -1.10
C ILE A 376 10.79 -25.09 -1.52
N ASP A 377 10.61 -26.39 -1.29
CA ASP A 377 11.49 -27.41 -1.88
C ASP A 377 10.87 -27.87 -3.21
N LEU A 378 11.61 -27.69 -4.30
CA LEU A 378 11.20 -28.03 -5.66
C LEU A 378 12.15 -29.09 -6.24
N ASP A 379 11.65 -30.29 -6.42
CA ASP A 379 12.34 -31.35 -7.13
C ASP A 379 12.38 -31.09 -8.65
N ASP A 380 12.79 -32.07 -9.47
CA ASP A 380 12.77 -31.96 -10.93
C ASP A 380 11.33 -32.03 -11.46
N GLU A 381 10.54 -31.04 -11.13
CA GLU A 381 9.11 -30.97 -11.41
C GLU A 381 8.61 -29.55 -11.74
N ALA A 382 7.35 -29.47 -12.15
CA ALA A 382 6.59 -28.23 -12.27
C ALA A 382 5.36 -28.30 -11.37
N VAL A 383 5.09 -27.25 -10.58
CA VAL A 383 3.93 -27.17 -9.70
C VAL A 383 3.18 -25.85 -9.90
N PRO A 384 1.84 -25.84 -9.81
CA PRO A 384 1.10 -24.59 -9.86
C PRO A 384 1.26 -23.82 -8.56
N PHE A 385 1.25 -22.50 -8.63
CA PHE A 385 0.92 -21.64 -7.51
C PHE A 385 -0.30 -20.78 -7.88
N VAL A 386 -1.06 -20.35 -6.89
CA VAL A 386 -2.36 -19.73 -7.08
C VAL A 386 -2.60 -18.64 -6.07
N ALA A 387 -3.17 -17.54 -6.53
CA ALA A 387 -3.73 -16.48 -5.70
C ALA A 387 -5.23 -16.38 -5.96
N VAL A 388 -6.02 -16.56 -4.90
CA VAL A 388 -7.47 -16.45 -4.93
C VAL A 388 -7.86 -15.21 -4.13
N PRO A 389 -8.70 -14.31 -4.67
CA PRO A 389 -9.26 -13.21 -3.88
C PRO A 389 -9.88 -13.74 -2.60
N GLU A 390 -9.48 -13.20 -1.46
CA GLU A 390 -10.05 -13.60 -0.18
C GLU A 390 -11.51 -13.15 -0.08
N GLY A 391 -12.35 -13.97 0.51
CA GLY A 391 -13.75 -13.69 0.75
C GLY A 391 -14.72 -14.47 -0.16
N THR A 392 -15.96 -14.50 0.26
CA THR A 392 -17.07 -15.22 -0.39
C THR A 392 -18.25 -14.29 -0.61
N GLY A 393 -19.20 -14.71 -1.47
CA GLY A 393 -20.50 -14.05 -1.58
C GLY A 393 -20.71 -13.18 -2.81
N ARG A 394 -19.68 -12.92 -3.64
CA ARG A 394 -19.86 -12.23 -4.93
C ARG A 394 -19.93 -13.22 -6.09
N PRO A 395 -21.10 -13.41 -6.73
CA PRO A 395 -21.21 -14.29 -7.90
C PRO A 395 -20.32 -13.86 -9.07
N SER A 396 -20.05 -12.55 -9.19
CA SER A 396 -19.16 -11.99 -10.21
C SER A 396 -17.69 -12.34 -10.02
N GLN A 397 -17.30 -12.79 -8.84
CA GLN A 397 -15.94 -13.25 -8.52
C GLN A 397 -15.82 -14.76 -8.49
N ALA A 398 -16.95 -15.48 -8.62
CA ALA A 398 -16.94 -16.93 -8.71
C ALA A 398 -16.12 -17.35 -9.95
N GLY A 399 -14.99 -17.99 -9.73
CA GLY A 399 -14.06 -18.41 -10.78
C GLY A 399 -13.00 -17.37 -11.16
N THR A 400 -12.95 -16.18 -10.52
CA THR A 400 -11.83 -15.25 -10.69
C THR A 400 -10.72 -15.64 -9.73
N PHE A 401 -9.59 -16.01 -10.26
CA PHE A 401 -8.34 -16.27 -9.57
C PHE A 401 -7.20 -16.13 -10.58
N VAL A 402 -5.97 -16.09 -10.11
CA VAL A 402 -4.81 -16.15 -10.99
C VAL A 402 -3.88 -17.26 -10.53
N ALA A 403 -3.36 -18.03 -11.48
CA ALA A 403 -2.42 -19.11 -11.24
C ALA A 403 -1.32 -19.10 -12.31
N ALA A 404 -0.13 -19.49 -11.88
CA ALA A 404 1.01 -19.70 -12.76
C ALA A 404 1.81 -20.92 -12.32
N THR A 405 2.93 -21.19 -12.98
CA THR A 405 3.78 -22.35 -12.70
C THR A 405 5.13 -21.91 -12.15
N VAL A 406 5.61 -22.57 -11.10
CA VAL A 406 7.05 -22.62 -10.78
C VAL A 406 7.58 -23.99 -11.16
N LYS A 407 8.73 -24.06 -11.82
CA LYS A 407 9.29 -25.30 -12.32
C LYS A 407 10.82 -25.33 -12.29
N SER A 408 11.37 -26.53 -12.16
CA SER A 408 12.80 -26.77 -12.34
C SER A 408 13.18 -26.68 -13.82
N ASP A 409 14.43 -26.29 -14.08
CA ASP A 409 14.99 -26.26 -15.43
C ASP A 409 14.89 -27.65 -16.08
N GLY A 410 14.29 -27.69 -17.27
CA GLY A 410 14.08 -28.94 -18.01
C GLY A 410 12.80 -29.71 -17.65
N ALA A 411 12.08 -29.35 -16.60
CA ALA A 411 10.78 -29.93 -16.29
C ALA A 411 9.75 -29.58 -17.38
N ALA A 412 8.85 -30.50 -17.67
CA ALA A 412 7.78 -30.29 -18.65
C ALA A 412 6.80 -29.21 -18.16
N ASP A 413 6.27 -28.44 -19.09
CA ASP A 413 5.22 -27.48 -18.80
C ASP A 413 3.95 -28.17 -18.32
N LEU A 414 3.25 -27.52 -17.38
CA LEU A 414 1.95 -28.00 -16.92
C LEU A 414 0.88 -27.76 -18.00
N PRO A 415 -0.09 -28.68 -18.13
CA PRO A 415 -1.24 -28.42 -18.98
C PRO A 415 -2.12 -27.29 -18.39
N ALA A 416 -2.78 -26.51 -19.25
CA ALA A 416 -3.68 -25.44 -18.80
C ALA A 416 -4.75 -25.90 -17.79
N SER A 417 -5.17 -27.19 -17.87
CA SER A 417 -6.11 -27.77 -16.89
C SER A 417 -5.56 -27.86 -15.46
N ALA A 418 -4.23 -27.93 -15.28
CA ALA A 418 -3.60 -27.91 -13.96
C ALA A 418 -3.72 -26.52 -13.33
N LEU A 419 -3.48 -25.46 -14.12
CA LEU A 419 -3.66 -24.09 -13.65
C LEU A 419 -5.14 -23.79 -13.39
N ALA A 420 -6.05 -24.22 -14.27
CA ALA A 420 -7.50 -24.06 -14.08
C ALA A 420 -8.03 -24.76 -12.83
N GLY A 421 -7.42 -25.87 -12.42
CA GLY A 421 -7.78 -26.62 -11.20
C GLY A 421 -7.10 -26.10 -9.92
N ALA A 422 -6.16 -25.17 -10.01
CA ALA A 422 -5.36 -24.73 -8.86
C ALA A 422 -6.20 -24.02 -7.77
N ALA A 423 -7.30 -23.36 -8.16
CA ALA A 423 -8.21 -22.72 -7.21
C ALA A 423 -8.98 -23.71 -6.31
N ASP A 424 -9.03 -24.99 -6.67
CA ASP A 424 -9.63 -26.05 -5.85
C ASP A 424 -8.64 -26.76 -4.94
N ALA A 425 -7.38 -26.31 -4.91
CA ALA A 425 -6.29 -26.91 -4.15
C ALA A 425 -6.66 -27.12 -2.67
N PRO A 426 -6.31 -28.26 -2.07
CA PRO A 426 -6.60 -28.55 -0.66
C PRO A 426 -5.90 -27.58 0.30
N GLU A 427 -4.79 -26.98 -0.10
CA GLU A 427 -4.04 -25.96 0.64
C GLU A 427 -4.91 -24.73 0.95
N LEU A 428 -5.72 -24.31 -0.02
CA LEU A 428 -6.63 -23.17 0.12
C LEU A 428 -7.81 -23.42 1.08
N LYS A 429 -8.08 -24.70 1.39
CA LYS A 429 -9.18 -25.09 2.30
C LYS A 429 -8.74 -25.17 3.77
N LYS A 430 -7.46 -25.06 4.03
CA LYS A 430 -6.89 -24.99 5.39
C LYS A 430 -6.95 -23.56 5.89
N THR A 431 -6.88 -23.37 7.22
CA THR A 431 -6.75 -22.05 7.81
C THR A 431 -5.46 -21.39 7.30
N PRO A 432 -5.56 -20.21 6.65
CA PRO A 432 -4.38 -19.49 6.18
C PRO A 432 -3.63 -18.83 7.32
N LEU A 433 -2.34 -18.63 7.16
CA LEU A 433 -1.58 -17.77 8.07
C LEU A 433 -1.81 -16.29 7.72
N GLN A 434 -1.74 -15.44 8.75
CA GLN A 434 -1.93 -13.99 8.73
C GLN A 434 -0.91 -13.32 9.65
N ASP A 435 -0.89 -11.99 9.72
CA ASP A 435 0.05 -11.21 10.53
C ASP A 435 0.21 -11.71 11.98
N LYS A 436 -0.89 -12.07 12.63
CA LYS A 436 -0.91 -12.61 14.02
C LYS A 436 -0.18 -13.95 14.20
N ASP A 437 0.03 -14.68 13.10
CA ASP A 437 0.68 -16.00 13.07
C ASP A 437 2.19 -15.89 12.80
N PHE A 438 2.70 -14.69 12.52
CA PHE A 438 4.11 -14.40 12.27
C PHE A 438 4.75 -13.70 13.46
N SER A 439 6.05 -13.75 13.53
CA SER A 439 6.87 -13.00 14.49
C SER A 439 8.22 -12.66 13.89
N ALA A 440 8.88 -11.62 14.39
CA ALA A 440 10.21 -11.28 13.92
C ALA A 440 11.24 -12.36 14.32
N ALA A 441 12.17 -12.65 13.43
CA ALA A 441 13.40 -13.35 13.80
C ALA A 441 14.20 -12.48 14.80
N ASP A 442 15.06 -13.12 15.63
CA ASP A 442 15.81 -12.38 16.66
C ASP A 442 16.68 -11.26 16.07
N SER A 443 17.19 -11.44 14.86
CA SER A 443 17.98 -10.44 14.11
C SER A 443 17.17 -9.21 13.67
N ALA A 444 15.84 -9.34 13.55
CA ALA A 444 14.96 -8.26 13.06
C ALA A 444 14.20 -7.56 14.20
N LYS A 445 14.25 -8.07 15.42
CA LYS A 445 13.56 -7.44 16.56
C LYS A 445 14.13 -6.07 16.86
N LEU A 446 13.24 -5.12 17.13
CA LEU A 446 13.67 -3.84 17.70
C LEU A 446 14.31 -4.06 19.07
N GLU A 447 15.31 -3.24 19.39
CA GLU A 447 15.89 -3.21 20.72
C GLU A 447 14.82 -2.90 21.78
N LYS A 448 14.89 -3.57 22.93
CA LYS A 448 13.95 -3.31 24.03
C LYS A 448 14.17 -1.92 24.60
N LYS A 449 13.25 -1.02 24.32
CA LYS A 449 13.24 0.37 24.76
C LYS A 449 11.78 0.77 25.06
N SER A 450 11.56 1.54 26.13
CA SER A 450 10.23 2.13 26.35
C SER A 450 9.98 3.23 25.33
N PRO A 451 8.75 3.42 24.88
CA PRO A 451 8.42 4.54 24.01
C PRO A 451 8.73 5.88 24.67
N ASP A 452 9.34 6.79 23.90
CA ASP A 452 9.56 8.16 24.32
C ASP A 452 8.31 9.01 24.13
N ARG A 453 7.52 8.67 23.08
CA ARG A 453 6.20 9.27 22.82
C ARG A 453 5.19 8.18 22.43
N SER A 454 3.93 8.41 22.80
CA SER A 454 2.81 7.53 22.45
C SER A 454 1.65 8.36 21.93
N TYR A 455 1.01 7.87 20.88
CA TYR A 455 -0.10 8.51 20.19
C TYR A 455 -1.25 7.53 19.98
N LYS A 456 -2.47 8.07 19.85
CA LYS A 456 -3.69 7.28 19.61
C LYS A 456 -4.39 7.75 18.36
N LEU A 457 -4.70 6.80 17.50
CA LEU A 457 -5.42 7.02 16.26
C LEU A 457 -6.66 6.13 16.20
N GLU A 458 -7.66 6.56 15.45
CA GLU A 458 -8.90 5.84 15.23
C GLU A 458 -9.23 5.85 13.73
N LEU A 459 -9.45 4.67 13.14
CA LEU A 459 -9.94 4.54 11.78
C LEU A 459 -11.45 4.67 11.80
N ILE A 460 -12.00 5.55 10.96
CA ILE A 460 -13.42 5.90 10.92
C ILE A 460 -13.96 5.85 9.49
N GLN A 461 -15.27 5.63 9.39
CA GLN A 461 -16.02 5.72 8.13
C GLN A 461 -17.27 6.59 8.31
N SER A 462 -17.79 7.13 7.22
CA SER A 462 -19.08 7.82 7.21
C SER A 462 -20.22 6.81 6.99
N ASP A 463 -21.36 7.01 7.69
CA ASP A 463 -22.56 6.20 7.50
C ASP A 463 -23.30 6.50 6.17
N ASP A 464 -23.14 7.72 5.63
CA ASP A 464 -23.98 8.24 4.56
C ASP A 464 -23.28 8.29 3.19
N ALA A 465 -21.96 8.07 3.15
CA ALA A 465 -21.17 8.20 1.92
C ALA A 465 -19.89 7.34 1.99
N TYR A 466 -19.34 7.00 0.84
CA TYR A 466 -18.02 6.36 0.75
C TYR A 466 -16.93 7.38 1.08
N VAL A 467 -16.75 7.63 2.38
CA VAL A 467 -15.76 8.56 2.95
C VAL A 467 -15.12 7.89 4.14
N TRP A 468 -13.82 7.85 4.13
CA TRP A 468 -12.98 7.20 5.12
C TRP A 468 -12.08 8.21 5.80
N GLY A 469 -11.55 7.90 6.97
CA GLY A 469 -10.68 8.85 7.65
C GLY A 469 -9.90 8.24 8.80
N ILE A 470 -8.92 9.00 9.24
CA ILE A 470 -8.19 8.79 10.50
C ILE A 470 -8.60 9.92 11.44
N ALA A 471 -9.01 9.56 12.65
CA ALA A 471 -9.45 10.46 13.71
C ALA A 471 -8.65 10.21 14.99
N GLY A 472 -8.98 10.95 16.05
CA GLY A 472 -8.32 10.86 17.34
C GLY A 472 -7.75 12.20 17.79
N GLU A 473 -7.36 12.29 19.05
CA GLU A 473 -6.83 13.53 19.62
C GLU A 473 -5.46 13.92 19.03
N ASP A 474 -4.74 12.93 18.50
CA ASP A 474 -3.36 13.08 18.03
C ASP A 474 -3.24 13.28 16.51
N VAL A 475 -4.34 13.19 15.76
CA VAL A 475 -4.34 13.41 14.32
C VAL A 475 -3.80 14.80 13.98
N GLY A 476 -2.81 14.85 13.06
CA GLY A 476 -2.13 16.09 12.65
C GLY A 476 -1.14 16.66 13.69
N LYS A 477 -0.95 15.97 14.83
CA LYS A 477 -0.04 16.40 15.91
C LYS A 477 1.10 15.40 16.17
N ILE A 478 1.19 14.34 15.38
CA ILE A 478 2.20 13.32 15.57
C ILE A 478 3.55 13.91 15.18
N THR A 479 4.39 14.09 16.19
CA THR A 479 5.74 14.63 16.04
C THR A 479 6.74 13.76 16.77
N MET A 480 8.01 13.76 16.33
CA MET A 480 9.07 12.95 16.90
C MET A 480 10.43 13.60 16.70
N LYS A 481 11.42 13.20 17.48
CA LYS A 481 12.81 13.58 17.28
C LYS A 481 13.63 12.36 16.88
N THR A 482 14.68 12.58 16.12
CA THR A 482 15.62 11.52 15.75
C THR A 482 16.14 10.80 17.00
N GLY A 483 16.06 9.47 16.99
CA GLY A 483 16.46 8.58 18.08
C GLY A 483 15.38 8.27 19.11
N GLU A 484 14.19 8.88 19.02
CA GLU A 484 13.04 8.52 19.87
C GLU A 484 12.40 7.20 19.42
N ARG A 485 11.86 6.44 20.37
CA ARG A 485 10.93 5.32 20.12
C ARG A 485 9.52 5.86 20.15
N ILE A 486 8.78 5.64 19.07
CA ILE A 486 7.40 6.07 18.92
C ILE A 486 6.48 4.85 19.03
N SER A 487 5.38 5.00 19.77
CA SER A 487 4.34 4.01 19.90
C SER A 487 3.02 4.58 19.40
N ILE A 488 2.33 3.85 18.54
CA ILE A 488 1.02 4.23 17.99
C ILE A 488 0.01 3.15 18.39
N GLU A 489 -0.97 3.51 19.20
CA GLU A 489 -2.16 2.71 19.44
C GLU A 489 -3.22 3.08 18.41
N MET A 490 -3.66 2.12 17.61
CA MET A 490 -4.64 2.33 16.56
C MET A 490 -5.86 1.45 16.76
N THR A 491 -7.03 2.07 16.78
CA THR A 491 -8.32 1.39 16.87
C THR A 491 -9.05 1.47 15.55
N ASN A 492 -9.45 0.33 15.00
CA ASN A 492 -10.32 0.28 13.84
C ASN A 492 -11.80 0.30 14.29
N SER A 493 -12.47 1.45 14.20
CA SER A 493 -13.88 1.61 14.54
C SER A 493 -14.82 1.34 13.36
N THR A 494 -14.29 0.95 12.19
CA THR A 494 -15.08 0.64 10.99
C THR A 494 -15.56 -0.81 10.98
N ASP A 495 -16.36 -1.18 9.99
CA ASP A 495 -16.85 -2.54 9.76
C ASP A 495 -16.02 -3.31 8.70
N MET A 496 -14.89 -2.73 8.28
CA MET A 496 -13.98 -3.29 7.30
C MET A 496 -12.55 -3.33 7.83
N TRP A 497 -11.74 -4.27 7.38
CA TRP A 497 -10.31 -4.33 7.64
C TRP A 497 -9.54 -3.27 6.84
N HIS A 498 -8.38 -2.84 7.35
CA HIS A 498 -7.54 -1.83 6.69
C HIS A 498 -6.08 -2.22 6.74
N PRO A 499 -5.37 -2.24 5.60
CA PRO A 499 -3.90 -2.34 5.54
C PRO A 499 -3.32 -0.92 5.74
N MET A 500 -2.76 -0.66 6.92
CA MET A 500 -2.24 0.66 7.30
C MET A 500 -0.75 0.74 7.08
N HIS A 501 -0.32 1.69 6.25
CA HIS A 501 1.06 1.87 5.80
C HIS A 501 1.70 3.15 6.32
N LEU A 502 2.96 3.04 6.76
CA LEU A 502 3.81 4.17 7.15
C LEU A 502 4.98 4.30 6.18
N HIS A 503 5.06 5.43 5.50
CA HIS A 503 6.16 5.75 4.60
C HIS A 503 7.50 5.85 5.34
N GLY A 504 8.56 5.42 4.66
CA GLY A 504 9.96 5.61 5.09
C GLY A 504 10.36 4.92 6.39
N HIS A 505 9.49 4.12 7.00
CA HIS A 505 9.73 3.41 8.26
C HIS A 505 9.18 2.01 8.23
N THR A 506 9.85 1.10 8.94
CA THR A 506 9.32 -0.21 9.28
C THR A 506 9.11 -0.29 10.79
N PHE A 507 7.93 -0.63 11.21
CA PHE A 507 7.56 -0.73 12.61
C PHE A 507 7.53 -2.18 13.10
N SER A 508 7.50 -2.36 14.40
CA SER A 508 7.36 -3.62 15.11
C SER A 508 5.96 -3.71 15.73
N VAL A 509 5.33 -4.87 15.68
CA VAL A 509 4.05 -5.16 16.34
C VAL A 509 4.30 -6.03 17.56
N PRO A 510 4.33 -5.46 18.78
CA PRO A 510 4.68 -6.21 20.00
C PRO A 510 3.77 -7.41 20.25
N ASP A 511 2.46 -7.28 19.99
CA ASP A 511 1.47 -8.33 20.18
C ASP A 511 1.68 -9.54 19.25
N PHE A 512 2.40 -9.35 18.15
CA PHE A 512 2.76 -10.40 17.18
C PHE A 512 4.25 -10.77 17.31
N GLY A 513 4.78 -10.82 18.53
CA GLY A 513 6.17 -11.23 18.79
C GLY A 513 7.22 -10.31 18.18
N GLY A 514 6.88 -9.04 18.00
CA GLY A 514 7.75 -8.05 17.40
C GLY A 514 7.80 -8.09 15.87
N LEU A 515 6.80 -8.70 15.21
CA LEU A 515 6.69 -8.76 13.75
C LEU A 515 7.02 -7.40 13.12
N ARG A 516 7.87 -7.42 12.09
CA ARG A 516 8.24 -6.20 11.35
C ARG A 516 7.33 -6.04 10.14
N ARG A 517 6.73 -4.87 10.04
CA ARG A 517 5.85 -4.46 8.94
C ARG A 517 6.07 -2.99 8.61
N ASP A 518 5.84 -2.61 7.37
CA ASP A 518 5.51 -1.23 6.99
C ASP A 518 4.01 -1.09 6.67
N THR A 519 3.33 -2.23 6.45
CA THR A 519 1.90 -2.30 6.16
C THR A 519 1.23 -3.36 7.05
N LEU A 520 0.42 -2.92 8.02
CA LEU A 520 -0.25 -3.78 9.00
C LEU A 520 -1.74 -3.89 8.74
N ILE A 521 -2.26 -5.12 8.70
CA ILE A 521 -3.70 -5.37 8.66
C ILE A 521 -4.30 -5.14 10.05
N ILE A 522 -5.33 -4.27 10.13
CA ILE A 522 -6.12 -4.03 11.34
C ILE A 522 -7.55 -4.45 11.05
N HIS A 523 -8.02 -5.48 11.77
CA HIS A 523 -9.36 -6.03 11.59
C HIS A 523 -10.46 -5.10 12.12
N PRO A 524 -11.72 -5.28 11.68
CA PRO A 524 -12.85 -4.53 12.23
C PRO A 524 -12.91 -4.63 13.76
N LYS A 525 -13.07 -3.47 14.42
CA LYS A 525 -13.20 -3.35 15.89
C LYS A 525 -11.97 -3.80 16.69
N GLU A 526 -10.84 -3.99 16.02
CA GLU A 526 -9.55 -4.33 16.64
C GLU A 526 -8.81 -3.07 17.09
N THR A 527 -8.00 -3.22 18.12
CA THR A 527 -7.00 -2.22 18.55
C THR A 527 -5.64 -2.90 18.58
N LEU A 528 -4.69 -2.37 17.83
CA LEU A 528 -3.30 -2.83 17.80
C LEU A 528 -2.35 -1.68 18.13
N THR A 529 -1.20 -2.05 18.69
CA THR A 529 -0.09 -1.12 18.93
C THR A 529 1.08 -1.50 18.04
N PHE A 530 1.67 -0.51 17.37
CA PHE A 530 2.94 -0.68 16.70
C PHE A 530 3.96 0.35 17.17
N GLU A 531 5.24 -0.01 17.10
CA GLU A 531 6.36 0.81 17.57
C GLU A 531 7.45 0.89 16.52
N PHE A 532 8.11 2.04 16.40
CA PHE A 532 9.26 2.21 15.53
C PHE A 532 10.28 3.19 16.14
N ASP A 533 11.53 3.06 15.71
CA ASP A 533 12.56 4.05 16.01
C ASP A 533 12.50 5.18 14.99
N ALA A 534 12.52 6.41 15.48
CA ALA A 534 12.54 7.60 14.65
C ALA A 534 13.99 7.84 14.16
N ASP A 535 14.38 7.22 13.05
CA ASP A 535 15.74 7.22 12.50
C ASP A 535 15.84 7.80 11.07
N ASN A 536 14.71 8.23 10.52
CA ASN A 536 14.61 8.76 9.16
C ASN A 536 13.93 10.13 9.14
N PRO A 537 14.68 11.25 9.30
CA PRO A 537 14.10 12.58 9.46
C PRO A 537 13.33 13.06 8.23
N GLY A 538 12.21 13.77 8.48
CA GLY A 538 11.34 14.34 7.43
C GLY A 538 9.89 14.39 7.83
N GLY A 539 9.01 14.64 6.86
CA GLY A 539 7.57 14.47 6.96
C GLY A 539 7.16 13.20 6.23
N TRP A 540 6.33 12.37 6.87
CA TRP A 540 5.99 11.04 6.36
C TRP A 540 4.48 10.82 6.34
N MET A 541 3.99 10.26 5.23
CA MET A 541 2.59 9.90 5.10
C MET A 541 2.30 8.60 5.87
N PHE A 542 1.12 8.55 6.47
CA PHE A 542 0.53 7.36 7.08
C PHE A 542 -0.89 7.20 6.59
N HIS A 543 -1.21 6.09 5.92
CA HIS A 543 -2.49 5.93 5.24
C HIS A 543 -2.92 4.47 5.11
N CYS A 544 -4.22 4.27 4.79
CA CYS A 544 -4.72 2.98 4.35
C CYS A 544 -4.23 2.69 2.93
N HIS A 545 -3.71 1.50 2.69
CA HIS A 545 -3.23 1.09 1.37
C HIS A 545 -4.32 0.49 0.46
N ASN A 546 -5.60 0.48 0.89
CA ASN A 546 -6.68 0.39 -0.07
C ASN A 546 -6.72 1.72 -0.85
N ALA A 547 -6.47 1.67 -2.16
CA ALA A 547 -6.29 2.85 -3.00
C ALA A 547 -7.52 3.79 -2.94
N TYR A 548 -8.71 3.22 -2.88
CA TYR A 548 -9.96 3.99 -2.83
C TYR A 548 -10.26 4.55 -1.44
N HIS A 549 -9.81 3.90 -0.36
CA HIS A 549 -9.89 4.46 1.00
C HIS A 549 -8.93 5.64 1.18
N LEU A 550 -7.73 5.54 0.62
CA LEU A 550 -6.77 6.64 0.61
C LEU A 550 -7.37 7.87 -0.08
N ASP A 551 -7.85 7.72 -1.31
CA ASP A 551 -8.46 8.82 -2.07
C ASP A 551 -9.77 9.34 -1.45
N ALA A 552 -10.47 8.51 -0.68
CA ALA A 552 -11.64 8.91 0.09
C ALA A 552 -11.32 9.49 1.48
N GLY A 553 -10.02 9.68 1.83
CA GLY A 553 -9.55 10.47 2.97
C GLY A 553 -8.88 9.73 4.13
N MET A 554 -8.59 8.41 4.02
CA MET A 554 -7.95 7.65 5.11
C MET A 554 -6.43 7.87 5.13
N THR A 555 -6.00 9.07 5.50
CA THR A 555 -4.59 9.47 5.56
C THR A 555 -4.31 10.50 6.65
N THR A 556 -3.07 10.54 7.16
CA THR A 556 -2.51 11.58 8.03
C THR A 556 -0.99 11.64 7.84
N ASN A 557 -0.32 12.59 8.52
CA ASN A 557 1.13 12.77 8.39
C ASN A 557 1.82 12.77 9.74
N PHE A 558 3.03 12.24 9.78
CA PHE A 558 3.96 12.24 10.91
C PHE A 558 5.14 13.16 10.59
N TYR A 559 5.64 13.92 11.58
CA TYR A 559 6.67 14.91 11.35
C TYR A 559 7.82 14.78 12.33
N TYR A 560 9.04 14.95 11.84
CA TYR A 560 10.20 15.12 12.70
C TYR A 560 10.36 16.58 13.10
N GLU A 561 10.84 16.78 14.34
CA GLU A 561 11.15 18.07 14.94
C GLU A 561 12.66 18.17 15.23
N ARG A 562 13.19 19.41 15.14
CA ARG A 562 14.58 19.73 15.55
C ARG A 562 14.74 19.71 17.05
#